data_59b0a5e4b69f205466a909e62a05a2ba
#
_entry.id   59b0a5e4b69f205466a909e62a05a2ba
#
_cell.length_a   1.000
_cell.length_b   1.000
_cell.length_c   1.000
_cell.angle_alpha   90.00
_cell.angle_beta   90.00
_cell.angle_gamma   90.00
#
_symmetry.space_group_name_H-M   'P 1'
#
loop_
_entity.id
_entity.type
_entity.pdbx_description
1 polymer ?
#
loop_
_entity_poly.entity_id
_entity_poly.type
_entity_poly.pdbx_seq_one_letter_code
_entity_poly.pdbx_strand_id
1 'polypeptide(L)'
;MGSVNIWASFILSLFTNIIVLSGSISVLIWLEGLTNSWINRYRPVVETTLCTLYFIYLWGESWLNSTVAPTAFGMHWTFLNMLIVSSFLLNVYLDLWFEVVVEGLMMFGYVFLYSSHFNAYTFTASLAFIAVLYISYHWGDTLFKHPPLMYLGMAVMGFVSFALIISIFAAPADPYFWLRQMTSLVILSILGIEYTLATTRQLERSQRTATLAKLDGLTQLYNFSKFDEDLDSAYSKFQTNQEPYAVYEFDIDLFKQVNDHYGHLVGNTVLKAVAQELAHFAASTPYETTAYRIGGEEFCLIVKADCSDKKFAAELANHVRQRISKLSFLVDSSSISVTVSAGQANSQPDQYNAHDIYKMADRSLYLSKQRGRNRVTLEGFTVNGR
;
A
#
# COMPACT_ATOMS: atom_id res chain seq x y z
N MET A 1 -20.62 43.93 -16.92
CA MET A 1 -21.15 42.54 -16.81
C MET A 1 -22.26 42.54 -15.76
N GLY A 2 -23.44 41.99 -16.07
CA GLY A 2 -24.53 41.92 -15.09
C GLY A 2 -24.16 40.97 -13.93
N SER A 3 -24.69 41.24 -12.72
CA SER A 3 -24.46 40.45 -11.52
C SER A 3 -24.72 38.91 -11.72
N VAL A 4 -25.68 38.58 -12.55
CA VAL A 4 -26.03 37.20 -12.92
C VAL A 4 -24.85 36.47 -13.60
N ASN A 5 -24.11 37.12 -14.49
CA ASN A 5 -22.97 36.53 -15.18
C ASN A 5 -21.78 36.26 -14.23
N ILE A 6 -21.60 37.11 -13.21
CA ILE A 6 -20.54 36.94 -12.20
C ILE A 6 -20.81 35.71 -11.34
N TRP A 7 -22.05 35.52 -10.88
CA TRP A 7 -22.44 34.34 -10.08
C TRP A 7 -22.41 33.06 -10.91
N ALA A 8 -22.87 33.08 -12.16
CA ALA A 8 -22.79 31.91 -13.05
C ALA A 8 -21.33 31.48 -13.29
N SER A 9 -20.44 32.43 -13.58
CA SER A 9 -19.01 32.17 -13.74
C SER A 9 -18.37 31.62 -12.49
N PHE A 10 -18.70 32.17 -11.32
CA PHE A 10 -18.21 31.67 -10.02
C PHE A 10 -18.62 30.21 -9.78
N ILE A 11 -19.91 29.89 -9.98
CA ILE A 11 -20.43 28.56 -9.79
C ILE A 11 -19.72 27.53 -10.72
N LEU A 12 -19.61 27.88 -12.03
CA LEU A 12 -18.92 27.01 -12.99
C LEU A 12 -17.45 26.80 -12.63
N SER A 13 -16.74 27.86 -12.24
CA SER A 13 -15.35 27.77 -11.82
C SER A 13 -15.20 26.91 -10.55
N LEU A 14 -16.13 27.03 -9.60
CA LEU A 14 -16.12 26.21 -8.38
C LEU A 14 -16.31 24.72 -8.72
N PHE A 15 -17.25 24.36 -9.60
CA PHE A 15 -17.41 22.98 -10.05
C PHE A 15 -16.17 22.46 -10.77
N THR A 16 -15.57 23.23 -11.66
CA THR A 16 -14.33 22.86 -12.34
C THR A 16 -13.21 22.60 -11.33
N ASN A 17 -13.04 23.48 -10.35
CA ASN A 17 -12.02 23.33 -9.31
C ASN A 17 -12.23 22.08 -8.45
N ILE A 18 -13.48 21.74 -8.11
CA ILE A 18 -13.79 20.49 -7.38
C ILE A 18 -13.35 19.28 -8.22
N ILE A 19 -13.66 19.25 -9.51
CA ILE A 19 -13.31 18.14 -10.41
C ILE A 19 -11.78 18.01 -10.51
N VAL A 20 -11.08 19.13 -10.75
CA VAL A 20 -9.62 19.13 -10.90
C VAL A 20 -8.92 18.74 -9.61
N LEU A 21 -9.36 19.26 -8.45
CA LEU A 21 -8.83 18.89 -7.13
C LEU A 21 -9.02 17.40 -6.85
N SER A 22 -10.24 16.89 -7.04
CA SER A 22 -10.54 15.48 -6.82
C SER A 22 -9.74 14.57 -7.77
N GLY A 23 -9.59 14.98 -9.04
CA GLY A 23 -8.78 14.26 -10.03
C GLY A 23 -7.31 14.21 -9.64
N SER A 24 -6.73 15.31 -9.20
CA SER A 24 -5.33 15.40 -8.77
C SER A 24 -5.05 14.50 -7.56
N ILE A 25 -5.90 14.55 -6.55
CA ILE A 25 -5.82 13.68 -5.36
C ILE A 25 -5.96 12.21 -5.77
N SER A 26 -6.90 11.87 -6.66
CA SER A 26 -7.11 10.51 -7.15
C SER A 26 -5.88 9.94 -7.84
N VAL A 27 -5.19 10.73 -8.67
CA VAL A 27 -3.98 10.31 -9.37
C VAL A 27 -2.87 9.98 -8.38
N LEU A 28 -2.67 10.81 -7.35
CA LEU A 28 -1.63 10.58 -6.33
C LEU A 28 -1.93 9.33 -5.49
N ILE A 29 -3.17 9.18 -5.03
CA ILE A 29 -3.59 7.99 -4.26
C ILE A 29 -3.49 6.71 -5.13
N TRP A 30 -3.83 6.80 -6.42
CA TRP A 30 -3.66 5.68 -7.37
C TRP A 30 -2.20 5.30 -7.53
N LEU A 31 -1.28 6.27 -7.65
CA LEU A 31 0.16 6.03 -7.71
C LEU A 31 0.67 5.31 -6.46
N GLU A 32 0.16 5.66 -5.29
CA GLU A 32 0.52 5.00 -4.03
C GLU A 32 0.10 3.52 -3.99
N GLY A 33 -1.03 3.21 -4.62
CA GLY A 33 -1.54 1.83 -4.76
C GLY A 33 -0.77 0.95 -5.74
N LEU A 34 0.14 1.50 -6.57
CA LEU A 34 0.90 0.72 -7.54
C LEU A 34 2.04 -0.06 -6.88
N THR A 35 2.12 -1.36 -7.20
CA THR A 35 3.14 -2.28 -6.68
C THR A 35 4.36 -2.46 -7.59
N ASN A 36 4.42 -1.76 -8.73
CA ASN A 36 5.50 -1.87 -9.70
C ASN A 36 6.85 -1.42 -9.10
N SER A 37 7.88 -2.26 -9.18
CA SER A 37 9.20 -2.03 -8.60
C SER A 37 9.88 -0.74 -9.12
N TRP A 38 9.72 -0.42 -10.40
CA TRP A 38 10.26 0.79 -10.99
C TRP A 38 9.57 2.05 -10.42
N ILE A 39 8.23 2.05 -10.37
CA ILE A 39 7.45 3.17 -9.81
C ILE A 39 7.80 3.37 -8.34
N ASN A 40 7.89 2.29 -7.56
CA ASN A 40 8.25 2.38 -6.14
C ASN A 40 9.64 3.00 -5.93
N ARG A 41 10.61 2.68 -6.79
CA ARG A 41 11.98 3.22 -6.72
C ARG A 41 12.02 4.74 -7.00
N TYR A 42 11.21 5.22 -7.94
CA TYR A 42 11.22 6.62 -8.38
C TYR A 42 9.98 7.40 -7.90
N ARG A 43 9.18 6.82 -7.02
CA ARG A 43 7.91 7.41 -6.54
C ARG A 43 8.06 8.87 -6.08
N PRO A 44 9.01 9.24 -5.17
CA PRO A 44 9.15 10.63 -4.73
C PRO A 44 9.39 11.59 -5.90
N VAL A 45 10.17 11.19 -6.90
CA VAL A 45 10.46 12.01 -8.09
C VAL A 45 9.22 12.18 -8.95
N VAL A 46 8.45 11.11 -9.15
CA VAL A 46 7.20 11.14 -9.94
C VAL A 46 6.17 12.02 -9.25
N GLU A 47 5.95 11.86 -7.96
CA GLU A 47 5.00 12.66 -7.17
C GLU A 47 5.39 14.13 -7.17
N THR A 48 6.64 14.47 -6.85
CA THR A 48 7.13 15.85 -6.90
C THR A 48 6.96 16.46 -8.30
N THR A 49 7.27 15.70 -9.35
CA THR A 49 7.10 16.20 -10.73
C THR A 49 5.63 16.49 -11.04
N LEU A 50 4.73 15.61 -10.69
CA LEU A 50 3.29 15.78 -10.91
C LEU A 50 2.73 16.97 -10.11
N CYS A 51 3.08 17.09 -8.84
CA CYS A 51 2.67 18.21 -8.00
C CYS A 51 3.22 19.53 -8.53
N THR A 52 4.49 19.60 -8.90
CA THR A 52 5.10 20.80 -9.51
C THR A 52 4.40 21.21 -10.79
N LEU A 53 4.11 20.27 -11.70
CA LEU A 53 3.35 20.54 -12.93
C LEU A 53 1.93 21.02 -12.64
N TYR A 54 1.29 20.43 -11.66
CA TYR A 54 -0.04 20.86 -11.21
C TYR A 54 -0.03 22.28 -10.65
N PHE A 55 0.93 22.64 -9.81
CA PHE A 55 1.06 24.02 -9.30
C PHE A 55 1.42 25.02 -10.40
N ILE A 56 2.29 24.67 -11.34
CA ILE A 56 2.58 25.51 -12.53
C ILE A 56 1.32 25.74 -13.34
N TYR A 57 0.50 24.70 -13.54
CA TYR A 57 -0.79 24.83 -14.21
C TYR A 57 -1.71 25.80 -13.48
N LEU A 58 -1.92 25.65 -12.17
CA LEU A 58 -2.78 26.52 -11.37
C LEU A 58 -2.30 27.98 -11.39
N TRP A 59 -1.00 28.15 -11.29
CA TRP A 59 -0.37 29.49 -11.34
C TRP A 59 -0.53 30.12 -12.73
N GLY A 60 -0.30 29.35 -13.79
CA GLY A 60 -0.48 29.79 -15.18
C GLY A 60 -1.92 30.17 -15.48
N GLU A 61 -2.91 29.40 -15.02
CA GLU A 61 -4.33 29.72 -15.14
C GLU A 61 -4.69 31.00 -14.38
N SER A 62 -4.19 31.16 -13.16
CA SER A 62 -4.37 32.38 -12.37
C SER A 62 -3.80 33.62 -13.12
N TRP A 63 -2.56 33.47 -13.64
CA TRP A 63 -1.89 34.55 -14.39
C TRP A 63 -2.63 34.88 -15.68
N LEU A 64 -2.97 33.90 -16.50
CA LEU A 64 -3.65 34.08 -17.77
C LEU A 64 -5.01 34.75 -17.58
N ASN A 65 -5.80 34.31 -16.61
CA ASN A 65 -7.11 34.92 -16.32
C ASN A 65 -6.97 36.34 -15.80
N SER A 66 -5.92 36.67 -15.05
CA SER A 66 -5.68 38.03 -14.57
C SER A 66 -5.29 39.01 -15.71
N THR A 67 -4.62 38.52 -16.76
CA THR A 67 -4.15 39.34 -17.90
C THR A 67 -5.15 39.43 -18.99
N VAL A 68 -5.85 38.36 -19.37
CA VAL A 68 -6.81 38.32 -20.49
C VAL A 68 -8.16 38.91 -20.12
N ALA A 69 -8.58 38.75 -18.87
CA ALA A 69 -9.87 39.26 -18.40
C ALA A 69 -9.75 40.00 -17.06
N PRO A 70 -9.01 41.12 -16.99
CA PRO A 70 -8.77 41.84 -15.74
C PRO A 70 -10.07 42.39 -15.10
N THR A 71 -11.14 42.48 -15.88
CA THR A 71 -12.48 42.89 -15.43
C THR A 71 -13.40 41.70 -15.09
N ALA A 72 -12.99 40.47 -15.34
CA ALA A 72 -13.73 39.27 -14.94
C ALA A 72 -13.52 39.02 -13.45
N PHE A 73 -14.24 39.74 -12.63
CA PHE A 73 -14.16 39.68 -11.18
C PHE A 73 -14.30 38.23 -10.67
N GLY A 74 -13.17 37.63 -10.28
CA GLY A 74 -13.16 36.44 -9.47
C GLY A 74 -12.65 35.14 -10.12
N MET A 75 -12.42 35.04 -11.43
CA MET A 75 -11.95 33.76 -12.01
C MET A 75 -10.55 33.36 -11.53
N HIS A 76 -9.59 34.29 -11.57
CA HIS A 76 -8.23 33.98 -11.10
C HIS A 76 -8.14 33.68 -9.59
N TRP A 77 -9.04 34.25 -8.80
CA TRP A 77 -9.10 34.01 -7.36
C TRP A 77 -9.61 32.60 -7.02
N THR A 78 -10.43 31.99 -7.83
CA THR A 78 -10.87 30.62 -7.62
C THR A 78 -9.71 29.63 -7.80
N PHE A 79 -8.77 29.90 -8.71
CA PHE A 79 -7.53 29.14 -8.85
C PHE A 79 -6.58 29.35 -7.67
N LEU A 80 -6.52 30.57 -7.12
CA LEU A 80 -5.76 30.82 -5.88
C LEU A 80 -6.34 30.05 -4.69
N ASN A 81 -7.67 29.99 -4.53
CA ASN A 81 -8.29 29.16 -3.50
C ASN A 81 -7.94 27.68 -3.67
N MET A 82 -7.95 27.18 -4.91
CA MET A 82 -7.56 25.81 -5.21
C MET A 82 -6.08 25.56 -4.90
N LEU A 83 -5.20 26.52 -5.21
CA LEU A 83 -3.78 26.45 -4.88
C LEU A 83 -3.56 26.36 -3.37
N ILE A 84 -4.24 27.19 -2.56
CA ILE A 84 -4.17 27.17 -1.10
C ILE A 84 -4.58 25.80 -0.54
N VAL A 85 -5.73 25.28 -1.01
CA VAL A 85 -6.25 24.00 -0.53
C VAL A 85 -5.33 22.84 -0.95
N SER A 86 -4.84 22.86 -2.19
CA SER A 86 -3.93 21.83 -2.70
C SER A 86 -2.59 21.85 -1.96
N SER A 87 -1.98 23.02 -1.75
CA SER A 87 -0.73 23.14 -0.99
C SER A 87 -0.85 22.53 0.40
N PHE A 88 -1.93 22.81 1.11
CA PHE A 88 -2.13 22.20 2.43
C PHE A 88 -2.33 20.68 2.36
N LEU A 89 -3.24 20.21 1.49
CA LEU A 89 -3.59 18.80 1.40
C LEU A 89 -2.42 17.94 0.93
N LEU A 90 -1.65 18.42 -0.06
CA LEU A 90 -0.50 17.67 -0.59
C LEU A 90 0.63 17.62 0.43
N ASN A 91 0.92 18.70 1.16
CA ASN A 91 1.92 18.69 2.22
C ASN A 91 1.54 17.79 3.41
N VAL A 92 0.24 17.67 3.73
CA VAL A 92 -0.24 16.76 4.77
C VAL A 92 -0.19 15.31 4.33
N TYR A 93 -0.48 15.05 3.04
CA TYR A 93 -0.60 13.71 2.50
C TYR A 93 0.73 13.11 2.02
N LEU A 94 1.56 13.93 1.33
CA LEU A 94 2.85 13.53 0.78
C LEU A 94 3.96 13.95 1.75
N ASP A 95 4.74 12.99 2.25
CA ASP A 95 5.91 13.28 3.10
C ASP A 95 7.12 13.69 2.22
N LEU A 96 6.97 14.80 1.46
CA LEU A 96 7.94 15.27 0.48
C LEU A 96 8.47 16.68 0.84
N TRP A 97 9.64 16.78 1.48
CA TRP A 97 10.24 18.05 1.84
C TRP A 97 10.52 18.97 0.63
N PHE A 98 10.72 18.39 -0.55
CA PHE A 98 10.90 19.13 -1.80
C PHE A 98 9.70 20.00 -2.16
N GLU A 99 8.47 19.54 -1.88
CA GLU A 99 7.24 20.28 -2.15
C GLU A 99 7.22 21.60 -1.39
N VAL A 100 7.58 21.59 -0.12
CA VAL A 100 7.66 22.81 0.72
C VAL A 100 8.61 23.83 0.10
N VAL A 101 9.75 23.38 -0.46
CA VAL A 101 10.73 24.25 -1.12
C VAL A 101 10.17 24.79 -2.44
N VAL A 102 9.58 23.93 -3.28
CA VAL A 102 9.00 24.32 -4.57
C VAL A 102 7.86 25.32 -4.37
N GLU A 103 6.93 25.04 -3.47
CA GLU A 103 5.82 25.92 -3.15
C GLU A 103 6.28 27.26 -2.57
N GLY A 104 7.29 27.24 -1.69
CA GLY A 104 7.91 28.46 -1.17
C GLY A 104 8.53 29.33 -2.27
N LEU A 105 9.27 28.72 -3.19
CA LEU A 105 9.85 29.43 -4.35
C LEU A 105 8.77 29.97 -5.28
N MET A 106 7.72 29.21 -5.55
CA MET A 106 6.59 29.66 -6.37
C MET A 106 5.83 30.82 -5.71
N MET A 107 5.63 30.77 -4.39
CA MET A 107 5.03 31.86 -3.63
C MET A 107 5.88 33.12 -3.73
N PHE A 108 7.21 33.04 -3.55
CA PHE A 108 8.08 34.20 -3.71
C PHE A 108 8.06 34.73 -5.15
N GLY A 109 8.07 33.85 -6.15
CA GLY A 109 7.89 34.24 -7.55
C GLY A 109 6.58 35.00 -7.79
N TYR A 110 5.50 34.51 -7.19
CA TYR A 110 4.19 35.14 -7.27
C TYR A 110 4.18 36.54 -6.63
N VAL A 111 4.73 36.65 -5.41
CA VAL A 111 4.86 37.94 -4.71
C VAL A 111 5.72 38.91 -5.51
N PHE A 112 6.85 38.47 -6.06
CA PHE A 112 7.75 39.32 -6.85
C PHE A 112 7.10 39.85 -8.15
N LEU A 113 6.32 39.02 -8.82
CA LEU A 113 5.67 39.40 -10.09
C LEU A 113 4.46 40.30 -9.91
N TYR A 114 3.72 40.18 -8.83
CA TYR A 114 2.45 40.89 -8.64
C TYR A 114 2.52 42.00 -7.59
N SER A 115 3.51 42.01 -6.69
CA SER A 115 3.61 43.08 -5.70
C SER A 115 4.30 44.30 -6.27
N SER A 116 3.56 45.42 -6.33
CA SER A 116 4.13 46.75 -6.70
C SER A 116 5.04 47.34 -5.60
N HIS A 117 4.83 46.92 -4.34
CA HIS A 117 5.59 47.39 -3.19
C HIS A 117 5.78 46.26 -2.17
N PHE A 118 7.00 45.77 -2.03
CA PHE A 118 7.36 44.79 -1.00
C PHE A 118 7.56 45.54 0.32
N ASN A 119 6.62 45.41 1.22
CA ASN A 119 6.63 46.05 2.54
C ASN A 119 6.77 45.03 3.68
N ALA A 120 6.91 45.53 4.92
CA ALA A 120 7.08 44.67 6.10
C ALA A 120 5.89 43.72 6.32
N TYR A 121 4.68 44.15 5.96
CA TYR A 121 3.47 43.31 6.08
C TYR A 121 3.51 42.14 5.07
N THR A 122 3.86 42.39 3.80
CA THR A 122 4.03 41.36 2.78
C THR A 122 5.15 40.38 3.18
N PHE A 123 6.25 40.88 3.74
CA PHE A 123 7.34 40.03 4.22
C PHE A 123 6.90 39.12 5.36
N THR A 124 6.24 39.66 6.39
CA THR A 124 5.75 38.87 7.54
C THR A 124 4.69 37.85 7.15
N ALA A 125 3.76 38.20 6.23
CA ALA A 125 2.77 37.27 5.70
C ALA A 125 3.42 36.15 4.88
N SER A 126 4.48 36.44 4.10
CA SER A 126 5.24 35.43 3.37
C SER A 126 5.96 34.44 4.29
N LEU A 127 6.57 34.94 5.36
CA LEU A 127 7.20 34.08 6.38
C LEU A 127 6.17 33.20 7.09
N ALA A 128 5.00 33.77 7.44
CA ALA A 128 3.92 33.02 8.06
C ALA A 128 3.40 31.92 7.13
N PHE A 129 3.28 32.18 5.82
CA PHE A 129 2.88 31.18 4.83
C PHE A 129 3.88 30.01 4.78
N ILE A 130 5.17 30.30 4.69
CA ILE A 130 6.22 29.26 4.71
C ILE A 130 6.19 28.46 6.03
N ALA A 131 5.99 29.14 7.15
CA ALA A 131 5.89 28.47 8.44
C ALA A 131 4.70 27.49 8.47
N VAL A 132 3.54 27.85 7.92
CA VAL A 132 2.37 26.97 7.84
C VAL A 132 2.63 25.81 6.87
N LEU A 133 3.28 26.03 5.72
CA LEU A 133 3.72 24.94 4.83
C LEU A 133 4.63 23.95 5.55
N TYR A 134 5.63 24.44 6.24
CA TYR A 134 6.56 23.60 7.00
C TYR A 134 5.85 22.81 8.11
N ILE A 135 4.93 23.47 8.84
CA ILE A 135 4.13 22.82 9.87
C ILE A 135 3.22 21.73 9.28
N SER A 136 2.54 22.00 8.16
CA SER A 136 1.67 21.01 7.51
C SER A 136 2.45 19.80 7.01
N TYR A 137 3.67 19.98 6.50
CA TYR A 137 4.59 18.91 6.16
C TYR A 137 5.07 18.14 7.40
N HIS A 138 5.66 18.83 8.38
CA HIS A 138 6.31 18.19 9.52
C HIS A 138 5.33 17.41 10.43
N TRP A 139 4.10 17.89 10.57
CA TRP A 139 3.05 17.24 11.34
C TRP A 139 1.94 16.61 10.47
N GLY A 140 2.21 16.41 9.19
CA GLY A 140 1.23 15.88 8.23
C GLY A 140 0.57 14.60 8.70
N ASP A 141 1.36 13.62 9.15
CA ASP A 141 0.86 12.34 9.69
C ASP A 141 -0.06 12.52 10.92
N THR A 142 0.27 13.46 11.82
CA THR A 142 -0.56 13.77 12.99
C THR A 142 -1.86 14.45 12.58
N LEU A 143 -1.78 15.41 11.66
CA LEU A 143 -2.95 16.12 11.14
C LEU A 143 -3.89 15.14 10.41
N PHE A 144 -3.34 14.23 9.62
CA PHE A 144 -4.10 13.23 8.89
C PHE A 144 -4.85 12.25 9.81
N LYS A 145 -4.21 11.83 10.91
CA LYS A 145 -4.82 10.95 11.92
C LYS A 145 -5.90 11.64 12.76
N HIS A 146 -5.88 12.98 12.83
CA HIS A 146 -6.81 13.77 13.64
C HIS A 146 -7.58 14.79 12.77
N PRO A 147 -8.67 14.40 12.10
CA PRO A 147 -9.42 15.28 11.19
C PRO A 147 -9.78 16.68 11.75
N PRO A 148 -10.14 16.85 13.05
CA PRO A 148 -10.38 18.18 13.58
C PRO A 148 -9.15 19.12 13.50
N LEU A 149 -7.94 18.58 13.70
CA LEU A 149 -6.69 19.35 13.57
C LEU A 149 -6.40 19.67 12.09
N MET A 150 -6.77 18.79 11.18
CA MET A 150 -6.65 19.02 9.73
C MET A 150 -7.52 20.19 9.28
N TYR A 151 -8.77 20.27 9.77
CA TYR A 151 -9.64 21.43 9.51
C TYR A 151 -9.10 22.72 10.14
N LEU A 152 -8.55 22.65 11.34
CA LEU A 152 -7.93 23.82 11.99
C LEU A 152 -6.69 24.28 11.20
N GLY A 153 -5.82 23.36 10.80
CA GLY A 153 -4.63 23.66 9.98
C GLY A 153 -5.00 24.30 8.64
N MET A 154 -6.02 23.77 7.97
CA MET A 154 -6.56 24.36 6.73
C MET A 154 -7.12 25.78 6.95
N ALA A 155 -7.82 26.01 8.04
CA ALA A 155 -8.32 27.35 8.38
C ALA A 155 -7.18 28.35 8.61
N VAL A 156 -6.11 27.94 9.31
CA VAL A 156 -4.89 28.74 9.51
C VAL A 156 -4.20 29.00 8.17
N MET A 157 -4.03 27.98 7.32
CA MET A 157 -3.48 28.14 5.99
C MET A 157 -4.27 29.13 5.15
N GLY A 158 -5.60 29.01 5.14
CA GLY A 158 -6.49 29.95 4.46
C GLY A 158 -6.34 31.38 4.95
N PHE A 159 -6.35 31.58 6.28
CA PHE A 159 -6.19 32.91 6.89
C PHE A 159 -4.86 33.57 6.50
N VAL A 160 -3.74 32.84 6.63
CA VAL A 160 -2.41 33.35 6.29
C VAL A 160 -2.29 33.64 4.78
N SER A 161 -2.83 32.77 3.95
CA SER A 161 -2.84 32.95 2.49
C SER A 161 -3.63 34.18 2.09
N PHE A 162 -4.82 34.40 2.65
CA PHE A 162 -5.59 35.62 2.37
C PHE A 162 -4.90 36.87 2.89
N ALA A 163 -4.25 36.83 4.05
CA ALA A 163 -3.44 37.94 4.54
C ALA A 163 -2.32 38.30 3.55
N LEU A 164 -1.64 37.29 3.00
CA LEU A 164 -0.63 37.48 1.95
C LEU A 164 -1.23 38.07 0.68
N ILE A 165 -2.33 37.52 0.18
CA ILE A 165 -2.98 37.97 -1.05
C ILE A 165 -3.48 39.44 -0.92
N ILE A 166 -4.07 39.80 0.22
CA ILE A 166 -4.51 41.18 0.51
C ILE A 166 -3.33 42.15 0.51
N SER A 167 -2.12 41.69 0.90
CA SER A 167 -0.92 42.53 0.88
C SER A 167 -0.43 42.86 -0.53
N ILE A 168 -0.82 42.06 -1.52
CA ILE A 168 -0.35 42.16 -2.91
C ILE A 168 -1.40 42.91 -3.78
N PHE A 169 -2.68 42.59 -3.60
CA PHE A 169 -3.77 43.07 -4.44
C PHE A 169 -4.64 44.09 -3.74
N ALA A 170 -5.04 45.15 -4.47
CA ALA A 170 -6.03 46.08 -3.98
C ALA A 170 -7.41 45.39 -3.82
N ALA A 171 -8.17 45.83 -2.82
CA ALA A 171 -9.52 45.32 -2.58
C ALA A 171 -10.43 45.58 -3.80
N PRO A 172 -11.13 44.56 -4.32
CA PRO A 172 -12.06 44.74 -5.42
C PRO A 172 -13.26 45.60 -5.02
N ALA A 173 -13.80 46.34 -5.96
CA ALA A 173 -14.98 47.18 -5.75
C ALA A 173 -16.32 46.41 -5.63
N ASP A 174 -16.31 45.09 -5.88
CA ASP A 174 -17.49 44.22 -5.78
C ASP A 174 -17.79 43.85 -4.31
N PRO A 175 -18.95 44.25 -3.75
CA PRO A 175 -19.27 44.03 -2.34
C PRO A 175 -19.44 42.57 -1.96
N TYR A 176 -19.73 41.66 -2.93
CA TYR A 176 -19.89 40.23 -2.72
C TYR A 176 -18.61 39.42 -3.01
N PHE A 177 -17.53 40.09 -3.38
CA PHE A 177 -16.27 39.44 -3.73
C PHE A 177 -15.76 38.50 -2.58
N TRP A 178 -15.59 39.05 -1.39
CA TRP A 178 -15.08 38.30 -0.26
C TRP A 178 -16.00 37.15 0.15
N LEU A 179 -17.31 37.34 0.05
CA LEU A 179 -18.28 36.27 0.31
C LEU A 179 -18.05 35.07 -0.63
N ARG A 180 -17.88 35.33 -1.92
CA ARG A 180 -17.62 34.27 -2.91
C ARG A 180 -16.30 33.57 -2.65
N GLN A 181 -15.21 34.34 -2.37
CA GLN A 181 -13.90 33.72 -2.15
C GLN A 181 -13.86 32.87 -0.87
N MET A 182 -14.40 33.36 0.24
CA MET A 182 -14.51 32.59 1.48
C MET A 182 -15.38 31.34 1.30
N THR A 183 -16.51 31.48 0.61
CA THR A 183 -17.39 30.33 0.32
C THR A 183 -16.65 29.28 -0.53
N SER A 184 -15.93 29.71 -1.57
CA SER A 184 -15.13 28.81 -2.41
C SER A 184 -14.05 28.08 -1.59
N LEU A 185 -13.28 28.81 -0.77
CA LEU A 185 -12.25 28.23 0.07
C LEU A 185 -12.84 27.19 1.04
N VAL A 186 -13.95 27.52 1.72
CA VAL A 186 -14.59 26.60 2.67
C VAL A 186 -15.11 25.34 1.97
N ILE A 187 -15.80 25.50 0.84
CA ILE A 187 -16.33 24.35 0.08
C ILE A 187 -15.18 23.45 -0.41
N LEU A 188 -14.15 24.03 -1.04
CA LEU A 188 -13.00 23.27 -1.54
C LEU A 188 -12.24 22.60 -0.40
N SER A 189 -12.10 23.27 0.75
CA SER A 189 -11.43 22.70 1.93
C SER A 189 -12.19 21.49 2.49
N ILE A 190 -13.51 21.63 2.69
CA ILE A 190 -14.32 20.52 3.21
C ILE A 190 -14.31 19.36 2.23
N LEU A 191 -14.62 19.60 0.95
CA LEU A 191 -14.66 18.55 -0.06
C LEU A 191 -13.29 17.91 -0.27
N GLY A 192 -12.22 18.70 -0.32
CA GLY A 192 -10.85 18.19 -0.47
C GLY A 192 -10.43 17.32 0.71
N ILE A 193 -10.65 17.76 1.95
CA ILE A 193 -10.33 16.98 3.16
C ILE A 193 -11.13 15.68 3.18
N GLU A 194 -12.45 15.76 3.06
CA GLU A 194 -13.31 14.57 3.12
C GLU A 194 -13.01 13.58 1.98
N TYR A 195 -12.77 14.09 0.77
CA TYR A 195 -12.40 13.25 -0.37
C TYR A 195 -11.06 12.53 -0.15
N THR A 196 -10.03 13.24 0.33
CA THR A 196 -8.72 12.66 0.65
C THR A 196 -8.86 11.57 1.71
N LEU A 197 -9.52 11.87 2.83
CA LEU A 197 -9.74 10.92 3.92
C LEU A 197 -10.55 9.68 3.49
N ALA A 198 -11.62 9.88 2.70
CA ALA A 198 -12.46 8.79 2.23
C ALA A 198 -11.70 7.85 1.28
N THR A 199 -10.96 8.42 0.32
CA THR A 199 -10.25 7.65 -0.71
C THR A 199 -9.07 6.88 -0.10
N THR A 200 -8.32 7.49 0.80
CA THR A 200 -7.21 6.82 1.52
C THR A 200 -7.73 5.68 2.41
N ARG A 201 -8.81 5.91 3.16
CA ARG A 201 -9.46 4.84 3.95
C ARG A 201 -9.96 3.69 3.08
N GLN A 202 -10.45 3.99 1.89
CA GLN A 202 -10.87 2.96 0.93
C GLN A 202 -9.68 2.14 0.43
N LEU A 203 -8.56 2.78 0.10
CA LEU A 203 -7.32 2.11 -0.31
C LEU A 203 -6.80 1.20 0.80
N GLU A 204 -6.70 1.69 2.04
CA GLU A 204 -6.28 0.90 3.20
C GLU A 204 -7.18 -0.32 3.43
N ARG A 205 -8.51 -0.14 3.35
CA ARG A 205 -9.46 -1.26 3.49
C ARG A 205 -9.27 -2.29 2.38
N SER A 206 -9.08 -1.85 1.15
CA SER A 206 -8.82 -2.74 0.00
C SER A 206 -7.55 -3.55 0.20
N GLN A 207 -6.46 -2.90 0.63
CA GLN A 207 -5.18 -3.57 0.92
C GLN A 207 -5.29 -4.57 2.08
N ARG A 208 -5.98 -4.20 3.17
CA ARG A 208 -6.23 -5.12 4.30
C ARG A 208 -7.04 -6.34 3.85
N THR A 209 -8.10 -6.13 3.06
CA THR A 209 -8.91 -7.23 2.53
C THR A 209 -8.08 -8.14 1.63
N ALA A 210 -7.25 -7.59 0.75
CA ALA A 210 -6.33 -8.35 -0.10
C ALA A 210 -5.30 -9.14 0.72
N THR A 211 -4.77 -8.56 1.80
CA THR A 211 -3.84 -9.25 2.71
C THR A 211 -4.53 -10.39 3.45
N LEU A 212 -5.73 -10.17 3.99
CA LEU A 212 -6.51 -11.22 4.66
C LEU A 212 -6.92 -12.33 3.69
N ALA A 213 -7.18 -11.99 2.42
CA ALA A 213 -7.49 -12.98 1.38
C ALA A 213 -6.28 -13.87 1.02
N LYS A 214 -5.05 -13.59 1.49
CA LYS A 214 -3.85 -14.43 1.30
C LYS A 214 -3.60 -15.41 2.43
N LEU A 215 -4.39 -15.36 3.51
CA LEU A 215 -4.30 -16.30 4.63
C LEU A 215 -5.37 -17.38 4.54
N ASP A 216 -5.05 -18.57 5.03
CA ASP A 216 -6.04 -19.63 5.28
C ASP A 216 -6.83 -19.31 6.56
N GLY A 217 -8.16 -19.29 6.46
CA GLY A 217 -9.03 -18.86 7.54
C GLY A 217 -8.99 -19.75 8.79
N LEU A 218 -8.61 -21.03 8.66
CA LEU A 218 -8.51 -21.98 9.77
C LEU A 218 -7.16 -21.93 10.46
N THR A 219 -6.07 -21.96 9.68
CA THR A 219 -4.71 -22.19 10.17
C THR A 219 -3.87 -20.92 10.28
N GLN A 220 -4.30 -19.84 9.64
CA GLN A 220 -3.59 -18.56 9.56
C GLN A 220 -2.22 -18.64 8.86
N LEU A 221 -1.88 -19.76 8.24
CA LEU A 221 -0.79 -19.82 7.25
C LEU A 221 -1.21 -19.10 5.97
N TYR A 222 -0.26 -18.80 5.13
CA TYR A 222 -0.58 -18.34 3.77
C TYR A 222 -1.35 -19.43 3.01
N ASN A 223 -2.29 -19.01 2.16
CA ASN A 223 -3.11 -19.90 1.35
C ASN A 223 -2.49 -20.20 -0.02
N PHE A 224 -3.20 -20.99 -0.84
CA PHE A 224 -2.77 -21.35 -2.19
C PHE A 224 -2.49 -20.13 -3.08
N SER A 225 -3.30 -19.07 -3.00
CA SER A 225 -3.10 -17.87 -3.82
C SER A 225 -1.76 -17.17 -3.52
N LYS A 226 -1.37 -17.15 -2.24
CA LYS A 226 -0.06 -16.60 -1.85
C LYS A 226 1.09 -17.54 -2.20
N PHE A 227 0.88 -18.85 -2.09
CA PHE A 227 1.84 -19.86 -2.54
C PHE A 227 2.17 -19.69 -4.03
N ASP A 228 1.15 -19.56 -4.86
CA ASP A 228 1.27 -19.40 -6.31
C ASP A 228 2.08 -18.13 -6.68
N GLU A 229 1.74 -16.99 -6.05
CA GLU A 229 2.47 -15.73 -6.24
C GLU A 229 3.95 -15.83 -5.82
N ASP A 230 4.23 -16.46 -4.68
CA ASP A 230 5.60 -16.58 -4.17
C ASP A 230 6.42 -17.59 -4.98
N LEU A 231 5.77 -18.62 -5.51
CA LEU A 231 6.38 -19.60 -6.40
C LEU A 231 6.81 -18.98 -7.73
N ASP A 232 5.94 -18.15 -8.34
CA ASP A 232 6.26 -17.38 -9.55
C ASP A 232 7.40 -16.40 -9.31
N SER A 233 7.40 -15.72 -8.15
CA SER A 233 8.47 -14.81 -7.77
C SER A 233 9.80 -15.53 -7.59
N ALA A 234 9.81 -16.68 -6.91
CA ALA A 234 11.01 -17.49 -6.70
C ALA A 234 11.57 -18.02 -8.04
N TYR A 235 10.69 -18.49 -8.93
CA TYR A 235 11.07 -18.92 -10.27
C TYR A 235 11.70 -17.78 -11.09
N SER A 236 11.08 -16.62 -11.09
CA SER A 236 11.60 -15.44 -11.80
C SER A 236 12.98 -15.01 -11.30
N LYS A 237 13.21 -15.03 -9.97
CA LYS A 237 14.53 -14.74 -9.36
C LYS A 237 15.56 -15.82 -9.72
N PHE A 238 15.18 -17.07 -9.73
CA PHE A 238 16.07 -18.16 -10.17
C PHE A 238 16.49 -17.98 -11.63
N GLN A 239 15.56 -17.64 -12.52
CA GLN A 239 15.86 -17.42 -13.93
C GLN A 239 16.77 -16.20 -14.17
N THR A 240 16.60 -15.13 -13.38
CA THR A 240 17.33 -13.86 -13.57
C THR A 240 18.66 -13.83 -12.83
N ASN A 241 18.66 -14.29 -11.57
CA ASN A 241 19.78 -14.11 -10.64
C ASN A 241 20.41 -15.44 -10.23
N GLN A 242 19.89 -16.58 -10.67
CA GLN A 242 20.29 -17.93 -10.24
C GLN A 242 20.13 -18.12 -8.71
N GLU A 243 19.13 -17.45 -8.10
CA GLU A 243 18.82 -17.60 -6.68
C GLU A 243 18.09 -18.95 -6.46
N PRO A 244 18.73 -19.97 -5.81
CA PRO A 244 18.15 -21.29 -5.70
C PRO A 244 17.01 -21.30 -4.68
N TYR A 245 16.02 -22.16 -4.95
CA TYR A 245 14.91 -22.41 -4.03
C TYR A 245 14.45 -23.86 -4.13
N ALA A 246 13.76 -24.32 -3.08
CA ALA A 246 13.16 -25.64 -3.01
C ALA A 246 11.71 -25.56 -2.55
N VAL A 247 10.88 -26.47 -3.05
CA VAL A 247 9.50 -26.66 -2.62
C VAL A 247 9.40 -27.98 -1.87
N TYR A 248 8.83 -27.94 -0.67
CA TYR A 248 8.48 -29.09 0.14
C TYR A 248 6.97 -29.14 0.27
N GLU A 249 6.38 -30.27 -0.08
CA GLU A 249 4.97 -30.54 0.08
C GLU A 249 4.75 -31.59 1.16
N PHE A 250 3.78 -31.35 2.06
CA PHE A 250 3.43 -32.19 3.19
C PHE A 250 1.95 -32.51 3.15
N ASP A 251 1.60 -33.75 3.49
CA ASP A 251 0.22 -34.20 3.63
C ASP A 251 0.08 -35.01 4.93
N ILE A 252 -1.00 -34.73 5.68
CA ILE A 252 -1.26 -35.44 6.93
C ILE A 252 -1.75 -36.86 6.63
N ASP A 253 -0.97 -37.84 7.03
CA ASP A 253 -1.26 -39.24 6.79
C ASP A 253 -2.61 -39.66 7.40
N LEU A 254 -3.46 -40.29 6.59
CA LEU A 254 -4.75 -40.82 7.00
C LEU A 254 -5.70 -39.80 7.65
N PHE A 255 -5.59 -38.52 7.31
CA PHE A 255 -6.36 -37.44 7.92
C PHE A 255 -7.89 -37.66 7.80
N LYS A 256 -8.35 -38.24 6.70
CA LYS A 256 -9.77 -38.63 6.56
C LYS A 256 -10.22 -39.56 7.67
N GLN A 257 -9.38 -40.53 8.09
CA GLN A 257 -9.73 -41.44 9.20
C GLN A 257 -9.84 -40.69 10.53
N VAL A 258 -9.00 -39.68 10.76
CA VAL A 258 -9.11 -38.79 11.93
C VAL A 258 -10.49 -38.07 11.92
N ASN A 259 -10.90 -37.51 10.81
CA ASN A 259 -12.20 -36.86 10.69
C ASN A 259 -13.37 -37.85 10.86
N ASP A 260 -13.29 -39.01 10.20
CA ASP A 260 -14.36 -40.02 10.23
C ASP A 260 -14.55 -40.62 11.63
N HIS A 261 -13.46 -40.74 12.41
CA HIS A 261 -13.48 -41.37 13.74
C HIS A 261 -13.71 -40.38 14.89
N TYR A 262 -13.12 -39.20 14.83
CA TYR A 262 -13.12 -38.21 15.91
C TYR A 262 -13.87 -36.92 15.58
N GLY A 263 -14.38 -36.79 14.38
CA GLY A 263 -15.14 -35.64 13.91
C GLY A 263 -14.27 -34.47 13.42
N HIS A 264 -14.88 -33.61 12.64
CA HIS A 264 -14.19 -32.48 12.00
C HIS A 264 -13.61 -31.44 12.99
N LEU A 265 -14.14 -31.32 14.21
CA LEU A 265 -13.59 -30.41 15.22
C LEU A 265 -12.20 -30.84 15.67
N VAL A 266 -12.01 -32.16 15.87
CA VAL A 266 -10.69 -32.75 16.18
C VAL A 266 -9.75 -32.59 14.99
N GLY A 267 -10.22 -32.87 13.76
CA GLY A 267 -9.46 -32.64 12.56
C GLY A 267 -8.98 -31.19 12.42
N ASN A 268 -9.83 -30.23 12.70
CA ASN A 268 -9.47 -28.80 12.69
C ASN A 268 -8.39 -28.47 13.75
N THR A 269 -8.43 -29.12 14.91
CA THR A 269 -7.39 -28.97 15.95
C THR A 269 -6.04 -29.53 15.48
N VAL A 270 -6.06 -30.68 14.81
CA VAL A 270 -4.88 -31.28 14.18
C VAL A 270 -4.29 -30.35 13.11
N LEU A 271 -5.12 -29.85 12.20
CA LEU A 271 -4.69 -28.91 11.14
C LEU A 271 -4.03 -27.66 11.72
N LYS A 272 -4.61 -27.06 12.78
CA LYS A 272 -4.02 -25.90 13.44
C LYS A 272 -2.67 -26.19 14.08
N ALA A 273 -2.54 -27.33 14.74
CA ALA A 273 -1.30 -27.72 15.39
C ALA A 273 -0.19 -28.01 14.36
N VAL A 274 -0.50 -28.72 13.28
CA VAL A 274 0.45 -28.96 12.18
C VAL A 274 0.89 -27.64 11.55
N ALA A 275 -0.05 -26.72 11.31
CA ALA A 275 0.26 -25.39 10.79
C ALA A 275 1.19 -24.59 11.72
N GLN A 276 0.97 -24.63 13.03
CA GLN A 276 1.83 -23.98 14.01
C GLN A 276 3.25 -24.55 13.99
N GLU A 277 3.41 -25.87 13.87
CA GLU A 277 4.73 -26.49 13.76
C GLU A 277 5.46 -26.07 12.47
N LEU A 278 4.75 -25.98 11.35
CA LEU A 278 5.31 -25.48 10.09
C LEU A 278 5.70 -24.00 10.18
N ALA A 279 4.88 -23.17 10.82
CA ALA A 279 5.20 -21.76 11.07
C ALA A 279 6.43 -21.60 11.97
N HIS A 280 6.50 -22.37 13.06
CA HIS A 280 7.66 -22.38 13.97
C HIS A 280 8.93 -22.85 13.27
N PHE A 281 8.84 -23.87 12.43
CA PHE A 281 9.96 -24.33 11.63
C PHE A 281 10.43 -23.21 10.68
N ALA A 282 9.51 -22.61 9.91
CA ALA A 282 9.85 -21.54 8.99
C ALA A 282 10.54 -20.35 9.68
N ALA A 283 10.07 -19.98 10.88
CA ALA A 283 10.66 -18.90 11.67
C ALA A 283 12.02 -19.26 12.32
N SER A 284 12.28 -20.54 12.56
CA SER A 284 13.49 -21.02 13.25
C SER A 284 14.65 -21.40 12.32
N THR A 285 14.39 -21.58 11.02
CA THR A 285 15.44 -21.88 10.05
C THR A 285 16.24 -20.62 9.70
N PRO A 286 17.55 -20.71 9.45
CA PRO A 286 18.36 -19.56 9.02
C PRO A 286 18.08 -19.12 7.59
N TYR A 287 17.28 -19.85 6.84
CA TYR A 287 16.92 -19.59 5.45
C TYR A 287 15.57 -18.88 5.38
N GLU A 288 15.38 -17.99 4.41
CA GLU A 288 14.08 -17.42 4.14
C GLU A 288 13.12 -18.53 3.74
N THR A 289 12.19 -18.85 4.64
CA THR A 289 11.26 -19.97 4.51
C THR A 289 9.85 -19.49 4.79
N THR A 290 8.92 -19.84 3.91
CA THR A 290 7.51 -19.48 4.04
C THR A 290 6.65 -20.73 4.04
N ALA A 291 5.66 -20.79 4.96
CA ALA A 291 4.74 -21.90 5.13
C ALA A 291 3.35 -21.55 4.59
N TYR A 292 2.74 -22.53 3.91
CA TYR A 292 1.45 -22.38 3.23
C TYR A 292 0.55 -23.58 3.53
N ARG A 293 -0.77 -23.32 3.56
CA ARG A 293 -1.79 -24.38 3.43
C ARG A 293 -2.41 -24.27 2.05
N ILE A 294 -2.22 -25.30 1.23
CA ILE A 294 -2.62 -25.29 -0.20
C ILE A 294 -3.93 -26.03 -0.47
N GLY A 295 -4.36 -26.90 0.45
CA GLY A 295 -5.57 -27.70 0.32
C GLY A 295 -6.04 -28.23 1.67
N GLY A 296 -6.99 -29.15 1.70
CA GLY A 296 -7.60 -29.72 2.90
C GLY A 296 -6.60 -30.08 4.00
N GLU A 297 -5.78 -31.11 3.79
CA GLU A 297 -4.72 -31.58 4.68
C GLU A 297 -3.31 -31.36 4.12
N GLU A 298 -3.19 -30.56 3.04
CA GLU A 298 -1.96 -30.35 2.30
C GLU A 298 -1.32 -29.01 2.66
N PHE A 299 -0.02 -29.05 2.92
CA PHE A 299 0.80 -27.89 3.29
C PHE A 299 2.05 -27.82 2.41
N CYS A 300 2.57 -26.62 2.21
CA CYS A 300 3.84 -26.41 1.50
C CYS A 300 4.80 -25.52 2.30
N LEU A 301 6.10 -25.71 2.03
CA LEU A 301 7.15 -24.76 2.35
C LEU A 301 7.87 -24.37 1.05
N ILE A 302 8.10 -23.07 0.86
CA ILE A 302 9.11 -22.57 -0.08
C ILE A 302 10.33 -22.18 0.75
N VAL A 303 11.48 -22.79 0.45
CA VAL A 303 12.75 -22.53 1.11
C VAL A 303 13.68 -21.88 0.10
N LYS A 304 14.12 -20.65 0.33
CA LYS A 304 15.05 -19.92 -0.53
C LYS A 304 16.49 -20.27 -0.12
N ALA A 305 16.90 -21.45 -0.49
CA ALA A 305 18.25 -21.98 -0.28
C ALA A 305 18.58 -23.04 -1.32
N ASP A 306 19.87 -23.29 -1.52
CA ASP A 306 20.33 -24.43 -2.30
C ASP A 306 20.12 -25.74 -1.52
N CYS A 307 19.11 -26.50 -1.93
CA CYS A 307 18.77 -27.81 -1.38
C CYS A 307 19.19 -28.96 -2.32
N SER A 308 20.18 -28.77 -3.16
CA SER A 308 20.72 -29.81 -4.08
C SER A 308 21.42 -30.93 -3.32
N ASP A 309 22.01 -30.65 -2.14
CA ASP A 309 22.50 -31.72 -1.26
C ASP A 309 21.31 -32.46 -0.66
N LYS A 310 21.16 -33.72 -1.08
CA LYS A 310 20.07 -34.62 -0.64
C LYS A 310 20.04 -34.85 0.87
N LYS A 311 21.22 -34.86 1.54
CA LYS A 311 21.28 -35.02 2.98
C LYS A 311 20.70 -33.79 3.68
N PHE A 312 21.12 -32.61 3.28
CA PHE A 312 20.61 -31.36 3.80
C PHE A 312 19.09 -31.21 3.52
N ALA A 313 18.66 -31.47 2.30
CA ALA A 313 17.24 -31.42 1.94
C ALA A 313 16.40 -32.39 2.75
N ALA A 314 16.92 -33.61 2.97
CA ALA A 314 16.25 -34.62 3.79
C ALA A 314 16.20 -34.23 5.27
N GLU A 315 17.24 -33.63 5.83
CA GLU A 315 17.28 -33.17 7.22
C GLU A 315 16.21 -32.10 7.48
N LEU A 316 16.03 -31.13 6.57
CA LEU A 316 14.97 -30.12 6.70
C LEU A 316 13.57 -30.77 6.73
N ALA A 317 13.24 -31.61 5.78
CA ALA A 317 11.93 -32.26 5.73
C ALA A 317 11.72 -33.25 6.91
N ASN A 318 12.74 -34.02 7.30
CA ASN A 318 12.65 -34.90 8.45
C ASN A 318 12.49 -34.15 9.77
N HIS A 319 13.10 -33.01 9.92
CA HIS A 319 12.89 -32.15 11.11
C HIS A 319 11.40 -31.81 11.27
N VAL A 320 10.76 -31.31 10.21
CA VAL A 320 9.31 -31.04 10.21
C VAL A 320 8.51 -32.31 10.52
N ARG A 321 8.77 -33.41 9.80
CA ARG A 321 8.07 -34.68 9.98
C ARG A 321 8.17 -35.20 11.43
N GLN A 322 9.36 -35.16 12.02
CA GLN A 322 9.59 -35.62 13.41
C GLN A 322 8.91 -34.72 14.43
N ARG A 323 8.85 -33.41 14.22
CA ARG A 323 8.12 -32.49 15.11
C ARG A 323 6.63 -32.80 15.08
N ILE A 324 6.06 -32.94 13.89
CA ILE A 324 4.63 -33.26 13.73
C ILE A 324 4.30 -34.62 14.33
N SER A 325 5.15 -35.63 14.15
CA SER A 325 4.92 -36.97 14.72
C SER A 325 4.94 -37.04 16.26
N LYS A 326 5.47 -36.00 16.92
CA LYS A 326 5.45 -35.83 18.38
C LYS A 326 4.21 -35.14 18.91
N LEU A 327 3.38 -34.58 18.03
CA LEU A 327 2.13 -33.96 18.43
C LEU A 327 1.19 -35.03 19.01
N SER A 328 0.58 -34.70 20.12
CA SER A 328 -0.37 -35.55 20.82
C SER A 328 -1.64 -34.77 21.12
N PHE A 329 -2.77 -35.32 20.77
CA PHE A 329 -4.07 -34.72 20.94
C PHE A 329 -4.92 -35.54 21.87
N LEU A 330 -5.39 -34.97 22.97
CA LEU A 330 -6.30 -35.63 23.90
C LEU A 330 -7.72 -35.57 23.38
N VAL A 331 -8.33 -36.73 23.14
CA VAL A 331 -9.71 -36.86 22.66
C VAL A 331 -10.39 -37.94 23.49
N ASP A 332 -11.47 -37.61 24.21
CA ASP A 332 -12.26 -38.55 25.03
C ASP A 332 -11.42 -39.51 25.90
N SER A 333 -10.42 -38.98 26.62
CA SER A 333 -9.48 -39.72 27.46
C SER A 333 -8.48 -40.63 26.71
N SER A 334 -8.45 -40.56 25.38
CA SER A 334 -7.47 -41.24 24.53
C SER A 334 -6.51 -40.22 23.92
N SER A 335 -5.26 -40.60 23.74
CA SER A 335 -4.28 -39.77 23.04
C SER A 335 -4.10 -40.27 21.62
N ILE A 336 -4.29 -39.36 20.65
CA ILE A 336 -4.03 -39.64 19.23
C ILE A 336 -2.82 -38.86 18.75
N SER A 337 -2.11 -39.41 17.79
CA SER A 337 -1.00 -38.75 17.09
C SER A 337 -1.22 -38.86 15.59
N VAL A 338 -0.58 -37.93 14.84
CA VAL A 338 -0.61 -37.93 13.37
C VAL A 338 0.82 -37.92 12.85
N THR A 339 0.98 -38.40 11.62
CA THR A 339 2.24 -38.32 10.89
C THR A 339 2.00 -37.55 9.58
N VAL A 340 3.09 -37.15 8.93
CA VAL A 340 3.04 -36.53 7.61
C VAL A 340 3.96 -37.27 6.63
N SER A 341 3.53 -37.42 5.42
CA SER A 341 4.37 -37.74 4.27
C SER A 341 4.87 -36.43 3.64
N ALA A 342 6.10 -36.42 3.14
CA ALA A 342 6.68 -35.24 2.49
C ALA A 342 7.29 -35.59 1.14
N GLY A 343 7.14 -34.65 0.20
CA GLY A 343 7.81 -34.64 -1.09
C GLY A 343 8.61 -33.35 -1.26
N GLN A 344 9.75 -33.43 -1.93
CA GLN A 344 10.60 -32.26 -2.15
C GLN A 344 11.10 -32.23 -3.60
N ALA A 345 11.25 -31.00 -4.12
CA ALA A 345 11.96 -30.75 -5.38
C ALA A 345 12.76 -29.44 -5.28
N ASN A 346 13.84 -29.36 -6.06
CA ASN A 346 14.71 -28.20 -6.18
C ASN A 346 14.44 -27.42 -7.47
N SER A 347 14.78 -26.13 -7.48
CA SER A 347 14.86 -25.33 -8.70
C SER A 347 15.90 -25.92 -9.65
N GLN A 348 15.53 -26.09 -10.92
CA GLN A 348 16.39 -26.68 -11.96
C GLN A 348 16.36 -25.79 -13.20
N PRO A 349 17.49 -25.69 -13.95
CA PRO A 349 17.56 -24.81 -15.13
C PRO A 349 16.62 -25.19 -16.30
N ASP A 350 16.18 -26.45 -16.34
CA ASP A 350 15.31 -27.03 -17.37
C ASP A 350 13.81 -26.91 -17.08
N GLN A 351 13.44 -26.22 -15.99
CA GLN A 351 12.03 -25.95 -15.70
C GLN A 351 11.46 -24.91 -16.65
N TYR A 352 10.33 -25.23 -17.28
CA TYR A 352 9.66 -24.34 -18.23
C TYR A 352 8.78 -23.26 -17.56
N ASN A 353 8.28 -23.54 -16.35
CA ASN A 353 7.46 -22.64 -15.58
C ASN A 353 7.57 -22.92 -14.09
N ALA A 354 7.05 -21.99 -13.26
CA ALA A 354 7.09 -22.09 -11.82
C ALA A 354 6.41 -23.36 -11.25
N HIS A 355 5.34 -23.84 -11.89
CA HIS A 355 4.60 -25.00 -11.40
C HIS A 355 5.31 -26.36 -11.65
N ASP A 356 6.37 -26.40 -12.45
CA ASP A 356 7.06 -27.66 -12.71
C ASP A 356 7.74 -28.20 -11.46
N ILE A 357 8.33 -27.33 -10.63
CA ILE A 357 8.91 -27.73 -9.34
C ILE A 357 7.83 -28.25 -8.37
N TYR A 358 6.66 -27.60 -8.34
CA TYR A 358 5.54 -28.05 -7.50
C TYR A 358 5.07 -29.46 -7.91
N LYS A 359 4.89 -29.70 -9.23
CA LYS A 359 4.56 -31.05 -9.75
C LYS A 359 5.60 -32.10 -9.41
N MET A 360 6.88 -31.72 -9.36
CA MET A 360 7.96 -32.64 -8.96
C MET A 360 7.89 -32.96 -7.46
N ALA A 361 7.58 -31.96 -6.62
CA ALA A 361 7.37 -32.15 -5.17
C ALA A 361 6.14 -33.05 -4.92
N ASP A 362 5.01 -32.82 -5.61
CA ASP A 362 3.80 -33.66 -5.53
C ASP A 362 4.07 -35.12 -5.92
N ARG A 363 4.80 -35.36 -7.02
CA ARG A 363 5.20 -36.72 -7.40
C ARG A 363 6.05 -37.39 -6.32
N SER A 364 6.95 -36.65 -5.67
CA SER A 364 7.77 -37.15 -4.57
C SER A 364 6.91 -37.45 -3.33
N LEU A 365 5.94 -36.59 -3.00
CA LEU A 365 4.96 -36.82 -1.94
C LEU A 365 4.10 -38.08 -2.20
N TYR A 366 3.63 -38.24 -3.42
CA TYR A 366 2.89 -39.44 -3.81
C TYR A 366 3.71 -40.73 -3.59
N LEU A 367 5.01 -40.71 -3.93
CA LEU A 367 5.91 -41.86 -3.65
C LEU A 367 6.08 -42.09 -2.14
N SER A 368 6.14 -41.06 -1.31
CA SER A 368 6.17 -41.18 0.14
C SER A 368 4.91 -41.88 0.66
N LYS A 369 3.74 -41.51 0.17
CA LYS A 369 2.46 -42.15 0.53
C LYS A 369 2.41 -43.61 0.09
N GLN A 370 2.85 -43.94 -1.12
CA GLN A 370 2.89 -45.33 -1.63
C GLN A 370 3.87 -46.21 -0.89
N ARG A 371 5.02 -45.70 -0.51
CA ARG A 371 6.07 -46.48 0.17
C ARG A 371 5.82 -46.69 1.67
N GLY A 372 4.63 -46.34 2.18
CA GLY A 372 4.15 -46.66 3.53
C GLY A 372 4.02 -45.47 4.46
N ARG A 373 3.96 -44.26 3.93
CA ARG A 373 3.70 -42.99 4.69
C ARG A 373 4.77 -42.67 5.74
N ASN A 374 4.59 -41.57 6.48
CA ASN A 374 5.52 -41.08 7.52
C ASN A 374 6.96 -41.04 7.04
N ARG A 375 7.23 -40.50 5.85
CA ARG A 375 8.56 -40.46 5.24
C ARG A 375 8.73 -39.28 4.30
N VAL A 376 9.95 -39.09 3.86
CA VAL A 376 10.36 -38.05 2.95
C VAL A 376 10.87 -38.65 1.65
N THR A 377 10.43 -38.17 0.51
CA THR A 377 10.98 -38.48 -0.80
C THR A 377 11.51 -37.22 -1.45
N LEU A 378 12.72 -37.26 -1.98
CA LEU A 378 13.44 -36.18 -2.63
C LEU A 378 13.72 -36.60 -4.06
N GLU A 379 13.06 -35.98 -5.03
CA GLU A 379 13.28 -36.29 -6.47
C GLU A 379 13.33 -37.79 -6.76
N GLY A 380 12.39 -38.56 -6.20
CA GLY A 380 12.29 -40.00 -6.36
C GLY A 380 13.12 -40.85 -5.40
N PHE A 381 14.05 -40.27 -4.64
CA PHE A 381 14.82 -40.96 -3.60
C PHE A 381 14.12 -40.85 -2.25
N THR A 382 13.69 -41.97 -1.68
CA THR A 382 12.99 -41.98 -0.37
C THR A 382 13.97 -42.21 0.78
N VAL A 383 13.93 -41.34 1.76
CA VAL A 383 14.64 -41.48 3.01
C VAL A 383 13.71 -42.15 4.03
N ASN A 384 14.09 -43.33 4.48
CA ASN A 384 13.35 -44.03 5.55
C ASN A 384 13.51 -43.27 6.85
N GLY A 385 12.38 -42.82 7.42
CA GLY A 385 12.37 -42.32 8.79
C GLY A 385 12.72 -43.47 9.74
N ARG A 386 13.84 -43.37 10.43
CA ARG A 386 14.14 -44.13 11.65
C ARG A 386 13.61 -43.37 12.85
#